data_6c94406aef0617a3830a1e0ac1e0d5b6
#
_entry.id   6c94406aef0617a3830a1e0ac1e0d5b6
#
_cell.length_a   1.000
_cell.length_b   1.000
_cell.length_c   1.000
_cell.angle_alpha   90.00
_cell.angle_beta   90.00
_cell.angle_gamma   90.00
#
_symmetry.space_group_name_H-M   'P 1'
#
loop_
_entity.id
_entity.type
_entity.pdbx_description
1 polymer ?
#
loop_
_entity_poly.entity_id
_entity_poly.type
_entity_poly.pdbx_seq_one_letter_code
_entity_poly.pdbx_strand_id
1 'polypeptide(L)'
;MFWDLKMTNPGAMGGNFPHEFHLPNPSAEDTLLICKSCGNQSKKDEVESFTNCGKCDSKDLKIIETVEVGHTFQLGERYSKVFEANSPNGNPYFMCCFGLGITRIIAVAIDVLSVSYKAMKLPNILSPFKVVTILPKENSVNSVFVQSFINDISNLPGLCNNVLIDDRIEKSTGRRINEENQLGIPNILVVSSHKHPFEIQPIEYFKTFSNSDKLEKIGNLTHSELFVELSKI
;
A
#
# COMPACT_ATOMS: atom_id res chain seq x y z
N MET A 1 -6.27 9.88 4.05
CA MET A 1 -7.65 10.42 3.90
C MET A 1 -8.01 10.27 2.44
N PHE A 2 -9.21 9.81 2.15
CA PHE A 2 -9.69 9.43 0.83
C PHE A 2 -10.78 10.42 0.38
N TRP A 3 -10.77 10.82 -0.87
CA TRP A 3 -11.77 11.76 -1.39
C TRP A 3 -12.64 11.07 -2.43
N ASP A 4 -13.95 11.11 -2.25
CA ASP A 4 -14.98 10.65 -3.20
C ASP A 4 -15.57 11.89 -3.87
N LEU A 5 -15.25 12.08 -5.13
CA LEU A 5 -15.67 13.21 -5.92
C LEU A 5 -16.77 12.81 -6.89
N LYS A 6 -17.92 13.46 -6.78
CA LYS A 6 -18.99 13.33 -7.78
C LYS A 6 -18.72 14.29 -8.94
N MET A 7 -18.40 13.74 -10.09
CA MET A 7 -18.10 14.50 -11.31
C MET A 7 -19.37 15.01 -12.00
N THR A 8 -19.22 16.09 -12.74
CA THR A 8 -20.28 16.61 -13.62
C THR A 8 -20.18 16.09 -15.04
N ASN A 9 -18.96 15.74 -15.48
CA ASN A 9 -18.69 15.27 -16.83
C ASN A 9 -18.11 13.84 -16.83
N PRO A 10 -18.81 12.86 -17.44
CA PRO A 10 -18.31 11.47 -17.50
C PRO A 10 -17.21 11.24 -18.55
N GLY A 11 -16.75 12.27 -19.25
CA GLY A 11 -15.72 12.18 -20.26
C GLY A 11 -16.11 11.30 -21.46
N ALA A 12 -15.08 10.70 -22.11
CA ALA A 12 -15.25 9.87 -23.30
C ALA A 12 -16.06 8.58 -23.05
N MET A 13 -16.06 8.05 -21.83
CA MET A 13 -16.82 6.85 -21.46
C MET A 13 -18.33 7.10 -21.54
N GLY A 14 -18.76 8.33 -21.30
CA GLY A 14 -20.18 8.68 -21.22
C GLY A 14 -20.85 8.03 -20.00
N GLY A 15 -22.18 8.04 -19.98
CA GLY A 15 -22.96 7.55 -18.85
C GLY A 15 -23.39 8.65 -17.89
N ASN A 16 -23.91 8.25 -16.74
CA ASN A 16 -24.42 9.14 -15.70
C ASN A 16 -23.74 8.88 -14.37
N PHE A 17 -23.85 9.84 -13.45
CA PHE A 17 -23.35 9.73 -12.08
C PHE A 17 -21.90 9.25 -11.99
N PRO A 18 -20.96 9.92 -12.67
CA PRO A 18 -19.54 9.62 -12.54
C PRO A 18 -19.06 9.98 -11.14
N HIS A 19 -18.31 9.07 -10.53
CA HIS A 19 -17.58 9.29 -9.29
C HIS A 19 -16.12 8.97 -9.50
N GLU A 20 -15.24 9.82 -9.02
CA GLU A 20 -13.79 9.59 -8.96
C GLU A 20 -13.32 9.51 -7.52
N PHE A 21 -12.36 8.65 -7.29
CA PHE A 21 -11.75 8.43 -5.98
C PHE A 21 -10.31 8.92 -6.01
N HIS A 22 -9.99 9.87 -5.14
CA HIS A 22 -8.72 10.56 -5.13
C HIS A 22 -7.94 10.32 -3.84
N LEU A 23 -6.62 10.21 -3.95
CA LEU A 23 -5.68 10.21 -2.84
C LEU A 23 -4.81 11.47 -2.89
N PRO A 24 -4.57 12.15 -1.76
CA PRO A 24 -3.64 13.27 -1.71
C PRO A 24 -2.24 12.82 -2.09
N ASN A 25 -1.59 13.56 -2.99
CA ASN A 25 -0.22 13.29 -3.39
C ASN A 25 0.45 14.59 -3.86
N PRO A 26 1.69 14.90 -3.40
CA PRO A 26 2.44 16.06 -3.87
C PRO A 26 2.81 16.01 -5.36
N SER A 27 2.90 14.80 -5.95
CA SER A 27 3.16 14.58 -7.38
C SER A 27 1.85 14.49 -8.18
N ALA A 28 0.95 15.44 -7.96
CA ALA A 28 -0.43 15.42 -8.39
C ALA A 28 -0.62 15.42 -9.91
N GLU A 29 -1.65 14.71 -10.34
CA GLU A 29 -2.23 14.83 -11.70
C GLU A 29 -3.42 15.80 -11.69
N ASP A 30 -4.14 15.89 -10.55
CA ASP A 30 -5.35 16.66 -10.36
C ASP A 30 -5.30 17.60 -9.16
N THR A 31 -6.03 18.69 -9.24
CA THR A 31 -6.24 19.62 -8.13
C THR A 31 -7.70 19.63 -7.72
N LEU A 32 -8.00 19.33 -6.47
CA LEU A 32 -9.35 19.42 -5.90
C LEU A 32 -9.53 20.67 -5.08
N LEU A 33 -10.71 21.26 -5.21
CA LEU A 33 -11.22 22.37 -4.41
C LEU A 33 -12.25 21.81 -3.42
N ILE A 34 -12.03 21.99 -2.15
CA ILE A 34 -12.92 21.54 -1.09
C ILE A 34 -13.41 22.73 -0.29
N CYS A 35 -14.72 22.97 -0.33
CA CYS A 35 -15.33 24.01 0.48
C CYS A 35 -15.41 23.55 1.95
N LYS A 36 -14.76 24.29 2.85
CA LYS A 36 -14.81 23.98 4.29
C LYS A 36 -16.17 24.30 4.91
N SER A 37 -16.95 25.19 4.30
CA SER A 37 -18.26 25.60 4.82
C SER A 37 -19.37 24.60 4.53
N CYS A 38 -19.41 23.99 3.33
CA CYS A 38 -20.50 23.09 2.94
C CYS A 38 -20.04 21.69 2.50
N GLY A 39 -18.75 21.43 2.51
CA GLY A 39 -18.17 20.14 2.11
C GLY A 39 -18.22 19.87 0.58
N ASN A 40 -18.67 20.84 -0.23
CA ASN A 40 -18.69 20.66 -1.70
C ASN A 40 -17.28 20.46 -2.22
N GLN A 41 -17.14 19.54 -3.17
CA GLN A 41 -15.88 19.19 -3.81
C GLN A 41 -16.01 19.42 -5.31
N SER A 42 -14.96 19.91 -5.94
CA SER A 42 -14.91 20.17 -7.39
C SER A 42 -13.50 19.96 -7.90
N LYS A 43 -13.36 19.46 -9.11
CA LYS A 43 -12.09 19.42 -9.83
C LYS A 43 -11.76 20.81 -10.35
N LYS A 44 -10.49 21.18 -10.34
CA LYS A 44 -10.05 22.50 -10.81
C LYS A 44 -10.49 22.79 -12.23
N ASP A 45 -10.43 21.81 -13.10
CA ASP A 45 -10.75 21.92 -14.51
C ASP A 45 -12.26 22.05 -14.81
N GLU A 46 -13.10 21.77 -13.80
CA GLU A 46 -14.56 21.84 -13.93
C GLU A 46 -15.17 23.14 -13.42
N VAL A 47 -14.36 24.04 -12.85
CA VAL A 47 -14.84 25.31 -12.29
C VAL A 47 -14.23 26.50 -13.02
N GLU A 48 -15.08 27.45 -13.37
CA GLU A 48 -14.66 28.70 -14.07
C GLU A 48 -13.87 29.64 -13.15
N SER A 49 -14.04 29.52 -11.84
CA SER A 49 -13.42 30.40 -10.85
C SER A 49 -13.03 29.63 -9.58
N PHE A 50 -11.83 29.94 -9.07
CA PHE A 50 -11.30 29.37 -7.80
C PHE A 50 -11.53 30.26 -6.59
N THR A 51 -12.30 31.32 -6.71
CA THR A 51 -12.45 32.29 -5.64
C THR A 51 -13.56 31.93 -4.65
N ASN A 52 -14.60 31.25 -5.14
CA ASN A 52 -15.80 30.94 -4.35
C ASN A 52 -16.29 29.51 -4.63
N CYS A 53 -16.96 28.92 -3.63
CA CYS A 53 -17.62 27.64 -3.76
C CYS A 53 -18.84 27.76 -4.70
N GLY A 54 -18.90 26.97 -5.77
CA GLY A 54 -20.03 26.97 -6.71
C GLY A 54 -21.38 26.55 -6.10
N LYS A 55 -21.42 26.02 -4.85
CA LYS A 55 -22.63 25.59 -4.18
C LYS A 55 -23.13 26.59 -3.13
N CYS A 56 -22.24 27.23 -2.36
CA CYS A 56 -22.63 28.09 -1.23
C CYS A 56 -21.93 29.45 -1.25
N ASP A 57 -21.20 29.76 -2.31
CA ASP A 57 -20.47 31.02 -2.54
C ASP A 57 -19.43 31.37 -1.45
N SER A 58 -19.11 30.45 -0.57
CA SER A 58 -18.06 30.63 0.44
C SER A 58 -16.69 30.74 -0.18
N LYS A 59 -15.86 31.64 0.36
CA LYS A 59 -14.44 31.80 -0.01
C LYS A 59 -13.50 30.87 0.75
N ASP A 60 -14.00 30.15 1.76
CA ASP A 60 -13.17 29.23 2.56
C ASP A 60 -12.98 27.89 1.84
N LEU A 61 -12.07 27.93 0.88
CA LEU A 61 -11.71 26.79 0.03
C LEU A 61 -10.37 26.21 0.45
N LYS A 62 -10.28 24.88 0.50
CA LYS A 62 -9.04 24.12 0.64
C LYS A 62 -8.67 23.55 -0.72
N ILE A 63 -7.45 23.81 -1.17
CA ILE A 63 -6.87 23.25 -2.39
C ILE A 63 -6.06 22.02 -1.99
N ILE A 64 -6.26 20.90 -2.68
CA ILE A 64 -5.52 19.66 -2.44
C ILE A 64 -5.06 19.09 -3.77
N GLU A 65 -3.77 18.83 -3.85
CA GLU A 65 -3.16 18.10 -4.94
C GLU A 65 -3.42 16.59 -4.76
N THR A 66 -3.89 15.92 -5.82
CA THR A 66 -4.36 14.53 -5.73
C THR A 66 -4.06 13.73 -6.99
N VAL A 67 -4.11 12.41 -6.84
CA VAL A 67 -4.10 11.44 -7.94
C VAL A 67 -5.41 10.66 -7.92
N GLU A 68 -6.07 10.55 -9.07
CA GLU A 68 -7.22 9.67 -9.26
C GLU A 68 -6.77 8.20 -9.17
N VAL A 69 -7.37 7.45 -8.26
CA VAL A 69 -7.07 6.03 -8.04
C VAL A 69 -8.21 5.09 -8.39
N GLY A 70 -9.37 5.62 -8.69
CA GLY A 70 -10.51 4.82 -9.12
C GLY A 70 -11.66 5.67 -9.60
N HIS A 71 -12.55 5.05 -10.37
CA HIS A 71 -13.75 5.68 -10.84
C HIS A 71 -14.92 4.70 -10.97
N THR A 72 -16.14 5.25 -10.99
CA THR A 72 -17.36 4.49 -11.28
C THR A 72 -18.27 5.29 -12.18
N PHE A 73 -18.97 4.60 -13.09
CA PHE A 73 -19.94 5.19 -14.00
C PHE A 73 -21.17 4.31 -14.14
N GLN A 74 -22.33 4.93 -14.26
CA GLN A 74 -23.55 4.26 -14.69
C GLN A 74 -23.69 4.45 -16.21
N LEU A 75 -23.35 3.43 -16.98
CA LEU A 75 -23.36 3.46 -18.44
C LEU A 75 -24.77 3.27 -19.04
N GLY A 76 -25.71 2.79 -18.21
CA GLY A 76 -27.06 2.48 -18.66
C GLY A 76 -27.05 1.42 -19.76
N GLU A 77 -27.80 1.67 -20.81
CA GLU A 77 -27.93 0.77 -21.97
C GLU A 77 -27.05 1.19 -23.16
N ARG A 78 -26.12 2.15 -22.95
CA ARG A 78 -25.35 2.78 -24.05
C ARG A 78 -24.59 1.75 -24.88
N TYR A 79 -23.95 0.79 -24.26
CA TYR A 79 -23.17 -0.24 -24.94
C TYR A 79 -23.98 -1.50 -25.21
N SER A 80 -24.83 -1.91 -24.28
CA SER A 80 -25.65 -3.12 -24.44
C SER A 80 -26.60 -3.06 -25.64
N LYS A 81 -27.18 -1.88 -25.94
CA LYS A 81 -27.99 -1.69 -27.15
C LYS A 81 -27.18 -1.86 -28.43
N VAL A 82 -25.96 -1.34 -28.48
CA VAL A 82 -25.09 -1.41 -29.67
C VAL A 82 -24.61 -2.85 -29.91
N PHE A 83 -24.34 -3.59 -28.87
CA PHE A 83 -23.87 -4.98 -28.94
C PHE A 83 -24.99 -5.99 -28.87
N GLU A 84 -26.29 -5.55 -28.90
CA GLU A 84 -27.47 -6.39 -28.78
C GLU A 84 -27.41 -7.35 -27.54
N ALA A 85 -26.74 -6.89 -26.48
CA ALA A 85 -26.60 -7.63 -25.24
C ALA A 85 -27.88 -7.51 -24.40
N ASN A 86 -28.80 -8.46 -24.60
CA ASN A 86 -30.12 -8.43 -24.00
C ASN A 86 -30.28 -9.49 -22.90
N SER A 87 -31.10 -9.15 -21.92
CA SER A 87 -31.59 -10.10 -20.93
C SER A 87 -32.51 -11.15 -21.55
N PRO A 88 -32.82 -12.27 -20.89
CA PRO A 88 -33.77 -13.26 -21.37
C PRO A 88 -35.15 -12.68 -21.73
N ASN A 89 -35.52 -11.54 -21.15
CA ASN A 89 -36.77 -10.83 -21.41
C ASN A 89 -36.70 -9.89 -22.61
N GLY A 90 -35.59 -9.88 -23.35
CA GLY A 90 -35.39 -9.06 -24.54
C GLY A 90 -34.98 -7.61 -24.28
N ASN A 91 -34.86 -7.18 -23.03
CA ASN A 91 -34.40 -5.83 -22.68
C ASN A 91 -32.86 -5.76 -22.63
N PRO A 92 -32.25 -4.66 -23.13
CA PRO A 92 -30.83 -4.42 -23.00
C PRO A 92 -30.39 -4.43 -21.52
N TYR A 93 -29.18 -4.93 -21.24
CA TYR A 93 -28.65 -4.90 -19.89
C TYR A 93 -28.30 -3.47 -19.48
N PHE A 94 -28.67 -3.10 -18.26
CA PHE A 94 -28.16 -1.89 -17.63
C PHE A 94 -26.71 -2.15 -17.17
N MET A 95 -25.78 -1.33 -17.63
CA MET A 95 -24.35 -1.52 -17.40
C MET A 95 -23.80 -0.47 -16.46
N CYS A 96 -22.84 -0.88 -15.66
CA CYS A 96 -21.99 0.00 -14.85
C CYS A 96 -20.52 -0.29 -15.18
N CYS A 97 -19.66 0.71 -15.01
CA CYS A 97 -18.22 0.57 -15.12
C CYS A 97 -17.58 0.91 -13.78
N PHE A 98 -16.63 0.09 -13.36
CA PHE A 98 -15.84 0.29 -12.15
C PHE A 98 -14.38 0.12 -12.52
N GLY A 99 -13.56 1.13 -12.20
CA GLY A 99 -12.13 1.10 -12.44
C GLY A 99 -11.36 1.35 -11.14
N LEU A 100 -10.29 0.58 -10.92
CA LEU A 100 -9.37 0.76 -9.80
C LEU A 100 -7.93 0.76 -10.31
N GLY A 101 -7.22 1.88 -10.10
CA GLY A 101 -5.83 2.06 -10.50
C GLY A 101 -4.86 1.44 -9.50
N ILE A 102 -4.68 0.12 -9.51
CA ILE A 102 -3.83 -0.60 -8.54
C ILE A 102 -2.41 -0.05 -8.54
N THR A 103 -1.81 0.16 -9.70
CA THR A 103 -0.46 0.72 -9.83
C THR A 103 -0.36 2.15 -9.31
N ARG A 104 -1.39 2.98 -9.52
CA ARG A 104 -1.49 4.33 -8.97
C ARG A 104 -1.59 4.31 -7.44
N ILE A 105 -2.38 3.41 -6.86
CA ILE A 105 -2.49 3.24 -5.41
C ILE A 105 -1.13 2.91 -4.80
N ILE A 106 -0.38 1.98 -5.41
CA ILE A 106 0.96 1.61 -4.94
C ILE A 106 1.92 2.80 -5.05
N ALA A 107 1.94 3.49 -6.18
CA ALA A 107 2.79 4.66 -6.39
C ALA A 107 2.50 5.76 -5.36
N VAL A 108 1.23 6.11 -5.16
CA VAL A 108 0.81 7.11 -4.17
C VAL A 108 1.17 6.67 -2.76
N ALA A 109 0.99 5.39 -2.42
CA ALA A 109 1.36 4.87 -1.10
C ALA A 109 2.87 5.01 -0.84
N ILE A 110 3.70 4.71 -1.83
CA ILE A 110 5.16 4.89 -1.74
C ILE A 110 5.50 6.37 -1.56
N ASP A 111 4.97 7.26 -2.39
CA ASP A 111 5.28 8.69 -2.35
C ASP A 111 4.87 9.34 -1.02
N VAL A 112 3.69 8.98 -0.50
CA VAL A 112 3.15 9.60 0.72
C VAL A 112 3.75 9.01 2.00
N LEU A 113 4.09 7.73 2.00
CA LEU A 113 4.56 7.04 3.19
C LEU A 113 6.08 7.00 3.31
N SER A 114 6.81 7.08 2.20
CA SER A 114 8.27 7.06 2.21
C SER A 114 8.83 8.44 2.61
N VAL A 115 9.72 8.45 3.60
CA VAL A 115 10.33 9.69 4.10
C VAL A 115 11.44 10.16 3.16
N SER A 116 12.12 9.23 2.49
CA SER A 116 13.17 9.52 1.50
C SER A 116 13.37 8.35 0.53
N TYR A 117 14.20 8.58 -0.48
CA TYR A 117 14.63 7.54 -1.43
C TYR A 117 15.47 6.40 -0.81
N LYS A 118 15.91 6.56 0.44
CA LYS A 118 16.73 5.55 1.14
C LYS A 118 15.91 4.45 1.78
N ALA A 119 14.62 4.67 1.96
CA ALA A 119 13.75 3.72 2.65
C ALA A 119 12.32 3.83 2.11
N MET A 120 11.96 2.93 1.21
CA MET A 120 10.58 2.78 0.76
C MET A 120 9.71 2.33 1.94
N LYS A 121 8.50 2.84 2.02
CA LYS A 121 7.53 2.46 3.06
C LYS A 121 6.25 1.96 2.41
N LEU A 122 5.89 0.74 2.76
CA LEU A 122 4.64 0.10 2.34
C LEU A 122 3.90 -0.40 3.58
N PRO A 123 2.58 -0.20 3.65
CA PRO A 123 1.79 -0.86 4.68
C PRO A 123 1.75 -2.37 4.43
N ASN A 124 1.55 -3.17 5.48
CA ASN A 124 1.52 -4.64 5.40
C ASN A 124 0.59 -5.17 4.30
N ILE A 125 -0.53 -4.50 4.05
CA ILE A 125 -1.52 -4.92 3.04
C ILE A 125 -1.03 -4.75 1.59
N LEU A 126 -0.10 -3.83 1.34
CA LEU A 126 0.45 -3.56 0.00
C LEU A 126 1.84 -4.16 -0.18
N SER A 127 2.49 -4.58 0.89
CA SER A 127 3.82 -5.19 0.80
C SER A 127 3.73 -6.59 0.18
N PRO A 128 4.56 -6.90 -0.84
CA PRO A 128 4.58 -8.22 -1.46
C PRO A 128 5.04 -9.32 -0.49
N PHE A 129 5.87 -8.95 0.49
CA PHE A 129 6.27 -9.81 1.60
C PHE A 129 6.09 -9.06 2.91
N LYS A 130 5.55 -9.71 3.90
CA LYS A 130 5.34 -9.11 5.23
C LYS A 130 6.57 -9.16 6.10
N VAL A 131 7.41 -10.17 5.88
CA VAL A 131 8.60 -10.45 6.69
C VAL A 131 9.74 -10.83 5.78
N VAL A 132 10.95 -10.36 6.07
CA VAL A 132 12.19 -10.91 5.55
C VAL A 132 13.03 -11.50 6.69
N THR A 133 13.57 -12.68 6.48
CA THR A 133 14.51 -13.34 7.38
C THR A 133 15.89 -13.32 6.78
N ILE A 134 16.81 -12.59 7.39
CA ILE A 134 18.21 -12.49 7.01
C ILE A 134 18.96 -13.65 7.69
N LEU A 135 19.47 -14.57 6.87
CA LEU A 135 20.20 -15.71 7.36
C LEU A 135 21.63 -15.34 7.77
N PRO A 136 22.19 -16.02 8.77
CA PRO A 136 23.59 -15.85 9.17
C PRO A 136 24.53 -16.40 8.09
N LYS A 137 25.81 -16.04 8.20
CA LYS A 137 26.84 -16.58 7.33
C LYS A 137 27.01 -18.09 7.55
N GLU A 138 27.29 -18.81 6.46
CA GLU A 138 27.59 -20.25 6.47
C GLU A 138 28.66 -20.60 7.53
N ASN A 139 28.58 -21.75 8.13
CA ASN A 139 29.43 -22.27 9.21
C ASN A 139 29.19 -21.72 10.64
N SER A 140 28.22 -20.85 10.83
CA SER A 140 27.93 -20.24 12.14
C SER A 140 26.59 -20.65 12.73
N VAL A 141 25.80 -21.48 12.02
CA VAL A 141 24.45 -21.84 12.46
C VAL A 141 24.18 -23.31 12.28
N ASN A 142 23.52 -23.87 13.27
CA ASN A 142 22.88 -25.16 13.14
C ASN A 142 21.80 -25.05 12.05
N SER A 143 22.04 -25.64 10.88
CA SER A 143 21.13 -25.64 9.74
C SER A 143 19.74 -26.17 10.11
N VAL A 144 19.64 -27.06 11.10
CA VAL A 144 18.38 -27.60 11.63
C VAL A 144 17.58 -26.51 12.34
N PHE A 145 18.21 -25.68 13.16
CA PHE A 145 17.53 -24.55 13.82
C PHE A 145 16.97 -23.57 12.80
N VAL A 146 17.78 -23.14 11.84
CA VAL A 146 17.34 -22.19 10.79
C VAL A 146 16.19 -22.77 10.00
N GLN A 147 16.27 -24.02 9.60
CA GLN A 147 15.21 -24.67 8.83
C GLN A 147 13.90 -24.78 9.64
N SER A 148 14.00 -25.19 10.92
CA SER A 148 12.84 -25.21 11.82
C SER A 148 12.24 -23.81 11.98
N PHE A 149 13.08 -22.81 12.27
CA PHE A 149 12.64 -21.42 12.41
C PHE A 149 11.91 -20.90 11.17
N ILE A 150 12.46 -21.11 9.97
CA ILE A 150 11.81 -20.72 8.71
C ILE A 150 10.46 -21.42 8.57
N ASN A 151 10.40 -22.72 8.83
CA ASN A 151 9.14 -23.46 8.74
C ASN A 151 8.12 -22.91 9.73
N ASP A 152 8.52 -22.65 10.96
CA ASP A 152 7.63 -22.17 12.01
C ASP A 152 7.04 -20.80 11.66
N ILE A 153 7.85 -19.83 11.24
CA ILE A 153 7.35 -18.50 10.85
C ILE A 153 6.50 -18.56 9.58
N SER A 154 6.84 -19.40 8.61
CA SER A 154 6.09 -19.55 7.37
C SER A 154 4.71 -20.20 7.57
N ASN A 155 4.52 -20.93 8.66
CA ASN A 155 3.26 -21.54 9.03
C ASN A 155 2.38 -20.65 9.93
N LEU A 156 2.87 -19.49 10.35
CA LEU A 156 2.04 -18.54 11.10
C LEU A 156 0.86 -18.04 10.25
N PRO A 157 -0.33 -17.94 10.86
CA PRO A 157 -1.48 -17.33 10.18
C PRO A 157 -1.12 -15.94 9.62
N GLY A 158 -1.42 -15.72 8.35
CA GLY A 158 -1.11 -14.45 7.67
C GLY A 158 0.31 -14.32 7.12
N LEU A 159 1.24 -15.23 7.45
CA LEU A 159 2.61 -15.23 6.91
C LEU A 159 2.86 -16.32 5.85
N CYS A 160 1.92 -17.23 5.63
CA CYS A 160 2.03 -18.23 4.57
C CYS A 160 2.25 -17.55 3.21
N ASN A 161 3.33 -17.91 2.53
CA ASN A 161 3.81 -17.29 1.27
C ASN A 161 4.15 -15.79 1.36
N ASN A 162 4.28 -15.23 2.57
CA ASN A 162 4.59 -13.82 2.79
C ASN A 162 5.93 -13.59 3.52
N VAL A 163 6.77 -14.64 3.59
CA VAL A 163 8.12 -14.59 4.17
C VAL A 163 9.16 -14.68 3.06
N LEU A 164 10.02 -13.67 2.99
CA LEU A 164 11.19 -13.67 2.12
C LEU A 164 12.40 -14.18 2.92
N ILE A 165 13.23 -15.01 2.30
CA ILE A 165 14.50 -15.48 2.89
C ILE A 165 15.65 -14.78 2.18
N ASP A 166 16.45 -14.02 2.94
CA ASP A 166 17.69 -13.44 2.42
C ASP A 166 18.86 -14.37 2.80
N ASP A 167 19.31 -15.14 1.80
CA ASP A 167 20.42 -16.09 1.88
C ASP A 167 21.74 -15.57 1.26
N ARG A 168 21.81 -14.27 0.96
CA ARG A 168 22.98 -13.61 0.33
C ARG A 168 24.14 -13.48 1.34
N ILE A 169 24.71 -14.60 1.74
CA ILE A 169 25.74 -14.71 2.78
C ILE A 169 27.07 -14.00 2.43
N GLU A 170 27.32 -13.72 1.15
CA GLU A 170 28.48 -12.94 0.66
C GLU A 170 28.40 -11.45 1.09
N LYS A 171 27.21 -10.94 1.37
CA LYS A 171 27.00 -9.58 1.85
C LYS A 171 27.05 -9.50 3.37
N SER A 172 27.50 -8.38 3.91
CA SER A 172 27.43 -8.15 5.34
C SER A 172 25.96 -8.01 5.81
N THR A 173 25.67 -8.45 7.02
CA THR A 173 24.33 -8.34 7.62
C THR A 173 23.79 -6.92 7.59
N GLY A 174 24.60 -5.92 7.95
CA GLY A 174 24.20 -4.52 7.91
C GLY A 174 23.83 -4.02 6.51
N ARG A 175 24.55 -4.48 5.47
CA ARG A 175 24.22 -4.16 4.08
C ARG A 175 22.86 -4.77 3.67
N ARG A 176 22.62 -6.03 4.03
CA ARG A 176 21.34 -6.71 3.74
C ARG A 176 20.19 -6.02 4.45
N ILE A 177 20.33 -5.67 5.73
CA ILE A 177 19.32 -4.90 6.47
C ILE A 177 18.97 -3.60 5.76
N ASN A 178 19.97 -2.85 5.28
CA ASN A 178 19.74 -1.60 4.56
C ASN A 178 19.04 -1.82 3.21
N GLU A 179 19.43 -2.85 2.46
CA GLU A 179 18.79 -3.19 1.18
C GLU A 179 17.32 -3.60 1.39
N GLU A 180 17.00 -4.38 2.42
CA GLU A 180 15.62 -4.75 2.75
C GLU A 180 14.78 -3.53 3.22
N ASN A 181 15.38 -2.59 3.94
CA ASN A 181 14.74 -1.32 4.26
C ASN A 181 14.45 -0.48 3.01
N GLN A 182 15.35 -0.49 2.02
CA GLN A 182 15.14 0.17 0.73
C GLN A 182 13.99 -0.47 -0.07
N LEU A 183 13.82 -1.79 0.03
CA LEU A 183 12.71 -2.52 -0.60
C LEU A 183 11.36 -2.33 0.10
N GLY A 184 11.36 -1.73 1.29
CA GLY A 184 10.13 -1.42 2.03
C GLY A 184 9.44 -2.63 2.66
N ILE A 185 10.16 -3.75 2.89
CA ILE A 185 9.59 -4.90 3.60
C ILE A 185 9.37 -4.51 5.05
N PRO A 186 8.14 -4.63 5.58
CA PRO A 186 7.78 -4.01 6.86
C PRO A 186 8.51 -4.57 8.08
N ASN A 187 8.89 -5.85 8.05
CA ASN A 187 9.48 -6.53 9.19
C ASN A 187 10.74 -7.27 8.77
N ILE A 188 11.86 -6.97 9.42
CA ILE A 188 13.16 -7.59 9.15
C ILE A 188 13.60 -8.38 10.38
N LEU A 189 13.83 -9.65 10.20
CA LEU A 189 14.36 -10.57 11.19
C LEU A 189 15.81 -10.90 10.85
N VAL A 190 16.70 -10.81 11.82
CA VAL A 190 18.10 -11.19 11.67
C VAL A 190 18.40 -12.35 12.58
N VAL A 191 18.69 -13.49 11.98
CA VAL A 191 19.12 -14.68 12.71
C VAL A 191 20.62 -14.55 12.98
N SER A 192 20.98 -14.44 14.25
CA SER A 192 22.36 -14.30 14.68
C SER A 192 23.11 -15.63 14.60
N SER A 193 24.41 -15.57 14.28
CA SER A 193 25.30 -16.71 14.39
C SER A 193 25.86 -16.80 15.80
N HIS A 194 25.61 -17.91 16.50
CA HIS A 194 26.21 -18.17 17.80
C HIS A 194 27.22 -19.33 17.77
N LYS A 195 28.23 -19.23 18.64
CA LYS A 195 29.29 -20.23 18.75
C LYS A 195 28.86 -21.53 19.47
N HIS A 196 27.70 -21.51 20.14
CA HIS A 196 27.20 -22.64 20.92
C HIS A 196 25.89 -23.19 20.41
N PRO A 197 25.82 -24.48 20.02
CA PRO A 197 24.63 -25.07 19.39
C PRO A 197 23.44 -25.30 20.34
N PHE A 198 23.60 -25.07 21.65
CA PHE A 198 22.56 -25.35 22.67
C PHE A 198 21.97 -24.09 23.32
N GLU A 199 22.41 -22.88 22.93
CA GLU A 199 21.83 -21.63 23.44
C GLU A 199 20.63 -21.19 22.58
N ILE A 200 19.59 -20.69 23.25
CA ILE A 200 18.45 -20.05 22.58
C ILE A 200 18.98 -18.80 21.88
N GLN A 201 18.96 -18.81 20.57
CA GLN A 201 19.49 -17.72 19.78
C GLN A 201 18.46 -16.58 19.73
N PRO A 202 18.77 -15.41 20.25
CA PRO A 202 17.89 -14.26 20.11
C PRO A 202 17.90 -13.80 18.64
N ILE A 203 16.70 -13.46 18.15
CA ILE A 203 16.50 -12.95 16.81
C ILE A 203 16.37 -11.44 16.92
N GLU A 204 17.21 -10.71 16.18
CA GLU A 204 17.05 -9.26 16.11
C GLU A 204 15.85 -8.93 15.22
N TYR A 205 14.94 -8.14 15.75
CA TYR A 205 13.73 -7.71 15.05
C TYR A 205 13.73 -6.22 14.82
N PHE A 206 13.49 -5.83 13.55
CA PHE A 206 13.40 -4.45 13.12
C PHE A 206 12.09 -4.23 12.37
N LYS A 207 11.50 -3.04 12.53
CA LYS A 207 10.39 -2.54 11.73
C LYS A 207 10.87 -1.41 10.82
N THR A 208 10.42 -1.45 9.55
CA THR A 208 10.74 -0.42 8.55
C THR A 208 9.67 0.65 8.48
N PHE A 209 8.44 0.35 8.90
CA PHE A 209 7.34 1.30 8.91
C PHE A 209 7.46 2.24 10.11
N SER A 210 8.22 3.31 9.94
CA SER A 210 8.43 4.37 10.93
C SER A 210 8.42 5.73 10.23
N ASN A 211 8.30 6.81 10.99
CA ASN A 211 8.35 8.18 10.47
C ASN A 211 9.77 8.66 10.17
N SER A 212 10.72 7.76 9.96
CA SER A 212 12.11 8.08 9.66
C SER A 212 12.72 7.09 8.68
N ASP A 213 13.85 7.45 8.07
CA ASP A 213 14.65 6.52 7.24
C ASP A 213 15.34 5.43 8.06
N LYS A 214 15.43 5.64 9.36
CA LYS A 214 16.06 4.69 10.27
C LYS A 214 15.09 3.56 10.59
N LEU A 215 15.65 2.37 10.66
CA LEU A 215 14.95 1.21 11.15
C LEU A 215 14.64 1.36 12.64
N GLU A 216 13.46 0.95 13.04
CA GLU A 216 13.10 0.82 14.44
C GLU A 216 13.51 -0.57 14.93
N LYS A 217 14.55 -0.64 15.77
CA LYS A 217 14.93 -1.90 16.43
C LYS A 217 13.96 -2.18 17.57
N ILE A 218 13.17 -3.22 17.42
CA ILE A 218 12.20 -3.66 18.44
C ILE A 218 12.93 -4.36 19.59
N GLY A 219 13.91 -5.19 19.27
CA GLY A 219 14.71 -5.87 20.28
C GLY A 219 15.42 -7.12 19.77
N ASN A 220 16.03 -7.83 20.71
CA ASN A 220 16.51 -9.18 20.53
C ASN A 220 15.50 -10.09 21.23
N LEU A 221 14.69 -10.79 20.45
CA LEU A 221 13.55 -11.55 20.93
C LEU A 221 13.88 -13.05 20.95
N THR A 222 13.39 -13.73 21.95
CA THR A 222 13.32 -15.19 21.93
C THR A 222 12.32 -15.65 20.86
N HIS A 223 12.38 -16.91 20.48
CA HIS A 223 11.45 -17.51 19.52
C HIS A 223 9.98 -17.28 19.95
N SER A 224 9.65 -17.50 21.21
CA SER A 224 8.28 -17.34 21.72
C SER A 224 7.81 -15.88 21.69
N GLU A 225 8.65 -14.93 22.08
CA GLU A 225 8.33 -13.50 22.06
C GLU A 225 8.12 -13.01 20.63
N LEU A 226 8.98 -13.45 19.69
CA LEU A 226 8.86 -13.10 18.29
C LEU A 226 7.53 -13.60 17.68
N PHE A 227 7.12 -14.83 18.01
CA PHE A 227 5.86 -15.39 17.52
C PHE A 227 4.65 -14.59 18.00
N VAL A 228 4.66 -14.12 19.25
CA VAL A 228 3.62 -13.21 19.77
C VAL A 228 3.59 -11.90 18.99
N GLU A 229 4.75 -11.34 18.64
CA GLU A 229 4.80 -10.10 17.85
C GLU A 229 4.34 -10.31 16.39
N LEU A 230 4.78 -11.39 15.75
CA LEU A 230 4.41 -11.69 14.37
C LEU A 230 2.93 -12.08 14.21
N SER A 231 2.31 -12.66 15.23
CA SER A 231 0.87 -12.98 15.19
C SER A 231 -0.05 -11.76 15.16
N LYS A 232 0.48 -10.55 15.39
CA LYS A 232 -0.23 -9.28 15.30
C LYS A 232 -0.23 -8.68 13.88
N ILE A 233 0.51 -9.28 12.93
CA ILE A 233 0.67 -8.83 11.55
C ILE A 233 -0.38 -9.48 10.63
#